data_5799823a02104116ad518991afa7b08c
#
_entry.id   5799823a02104116ad518991afa7b08c
#
_cell.length_a   1.000
_cell.length_b   1.000
_cell.length_c   1.000
_cell.angle_alpha   90.00
_cell.angle_beta   90.00
_cell.angle_gamma   90.00
#
_symmetry.space_group_name_H-M   'P 1'
#
loop_
_entity.id
_entity.type
_entity.pdbx_description
1 polymer ?
#
loop_
_entity_poly.entity_id
_entity_poly.type
_entity_poly.pdbx_seq_one_letter_code
_entity_poly.pdbx_strand_id
1 'polypeptide(L)'
;MGDMTVDELKDKNLWFLWSAKPGKNGKVTKVPFAANGGATGTNDAHKGTWVSFDDAESARNQFRASGLGLKIPKGFFLLDIDHKDISDPFAQLMLSRFSSYAEVSPSGKGTHIIGQCDITKLPVHFDDRKKKLVLDSEYYQKRSDIGLELYIGDITNRYGTFTGNTINSLPIADCTQAVLTTLDKEMRKKPKAKYSAKRDGDRAVFDIVCDLRKQKNGDKFIRLYDKGDFIKFNEQTGEPYVSVPLLAKYVREHLQYILVRDNGKQGLLKYVYEGGCYRLYADNMLLGIIKKYIADYDEELVKMSKVNEVLLHITTDLTYVSQDSLNADEDIINFQNGILKITATDTELIPHSADILSTIQLPCEWSDEDIDTPVFDSYMDTITNGDEMVKQLLMEFIGVCISNVKGWRMKKALFLVGQGDTGKSQLKSLVERLLGRGNFIGIDLKEIESRFGTGAVYGTRLAGSSDMSFLSVDELKTFKKMTGGDSLFAEFKGQ
;
A
#
# COMPACT_ATOMS: atom_id res chain seq x y z
N MET A 1 30.22 -7.80 -2.60
CA MET A 1 30.93 -7.54 -3.87
C MET A 1 31.28 -6.05 -3.87
N GLY A 2 32.44 -5.63 -4.48
CA GLY A 2 32.74 -4.19 -4.60
C GLY A 2 31.83 -3.54 -5.64
N ASP A 3 31.50 -2.26 -5.45
CA ASP A 3 30.77 -1.50 -6.43
C ASP A 3 31.54 -1.40 -7.75
N MET A 4 30.81 -1.48 -8.86
CA MET A 4 31.36 -1.42 -10.23
C MET A 4 30.79 -0.21 -10.95
N THR A 5 31.60 0.46 -11.75
CA THR A 5 31.10 1.52 -12.63
C THR A 5 30.45 0.93 -13.88
N VAL A 6 29.60 1.71 -14.55
CA VAL A 6 28.99 1.30 -15.83
C VAL A 6 30.07 1.15 -16.91
N ASP A 7 31.13 1.95 -16.87
CA ASP A 7 32.21 1.88 -17.84
C ASP A 7 33.03 0.59 -17.69
N GLU A 8 33.29 0.15 -16.46
CA GLU A 8 33.88 -1.18 -16.22
C GLU A 8 33.00 -2.34 -16.71
N LEU A 9 31.67 -2.16 -16.77
CA LEU A 9 30.77 -3.14 -17.38
C LEU A 9 30.86 -3.08 -18.92
N LYS A 10 31.03 -1.91 -19.50
CA LYS A 10 31.18 -1.72 -20.95
C LYS A 10 32.46 -2.36 -21.50
N ASP A 11 33.53 -2.37 -20.71
CA ASP A 11 34.82 -3.00 -21.08
C ASP A 11 34.74 -4.52 -21.23
N LYS A 12 33.66 -5.15 -20.76
CA LYS A 12 33.51 -6.61 -20.83
C LYS A 12 32.88 -7.02 -22.18
N ASN A 13 33.32 -8.17 -22.71
CA ASN A 13 32.73 -8.79 -23.90
C ASN A 13 31.36 -9.46 -23.55
N LEU A 14 30.33 -8.62 -23.41
CA LEU A 14 28.97 -9.05 -23.02
C LEU A 14 27.89 -8.48 -23.95
N TRP A 15 28.28 -7.71 -24.98
CA TRP A 15 27.39 -6.90 -25.77
C TRP A 15 27.10 -7.53 -27.13
N PHE A 16 25.89 -7.29 -27.61
CA PHE A 16 25.39 -7.71 -28.92
C PHE A 16 24.24 -6.77 -29.34
N LEU A 17 23.65 -7.03 -30.49
CA LEU A 17 22.61 -6.20 -31.07
C LEU A 17 21.24 -6.83 -30.91
N TRP A 18 20.19 -6.02 -30.96
CA TRP A 18 18.82 -6.53 -31.14
C TRP A 18 18.04 -5.67 -32.14
N SER A 19 17.08 -6.31 -32.82
CA SER A 19 16.14 -5.65 -33.73
C SER A 19 14.71 -5.92 -33.29
N ALA A 20 13.88 -4.87 -33.40
CA ALA A 20 12.44 -4.94 -33.21
C ALA A 20 11.81 -5.63 -34.44
N LYS A 21 11.14 -6.76 -34.24
CA LYS A 21 10.38 -7.45 -35.29
C LYS A 21 8.91 -7.56 -34.89
N PRO A 22 7.98 -7.44 -35.85
CA PRO A 22 6.57 -7.71 -35.60
C PRO A 22 6.40 -9.16 -35.13
N GLY A 23 5.84 -9.34 -33.93
CA GLY A 23 5.50 -10.63 -33.39
C GLY A 23 4.04 -11.03 -33.68
N LYS A 24 3.66 -12.25 -33.35
CA LYS A 24 2.27 -12.69 -33.41
C LYS A 24 1.41 -11.80 -32.49
N ASN A 25 0.25 -11.37 -32.97
CA ASN A 25 -0.70 -10.50 -32.28
C ASN A 25 -0.29 -9.01 -32.09
N GLY A 26 0.52 -8.45 -33.01
CA GLY A 26 0.89 -7.04 -33.01
C GLY A 26 1.90 -6.63 -31.92
N LYS A 27 2.40 -7.57 -31.12
CA LYS A 27 3.46 -7.31 -30.14
C LYS A 27 4.83 -7.26 -30.81
N VAL A 28 5.65 -6.28 -30.45
CA VAL A 28 7.03 -6.19 -30.90
C VAL A 28 7.87 -7.24 -30.17
N THR A 29 8.62 -8.06 -30.94
CA THR A 29 9.59 -9.02 -30.41
C THR A 29 11.00 -8.44 -30.59
N LYS A 30 11.79 -8.39 -29.53
CA LYS A 30 13.20 -7.99 -29.56
C LYS A 30 14.06 -9.22 -29.90
N VAL A 31 14.55 -9.32 -31.11
CA VAL A 31 15.34 -10.47 -31.60
C VAL A 31 16.82 -10.13 -31.51
N PRO A 32 17.62 -10.89 -30.71
CA PRO A 32 19.06 -10.66 -30.59
C PRO A 32 19.82 -11.18 -31.81
N PHE A 33 20.93 -10.52 -32.17
CA PHE A 33 21.90 -10.96 -33.17
C PHE A 33 23.30 -10.41 -32.84
N ALA A 34 24.33 -11.09 -33.34
CA ALA A 34 25.72 -10.76 -33.08
C ALA A 34 26.17 -9.49 -33.85
N ALA A 35 27.27 -8.84 -33.42
CA ALA A 35 27.85 -7.68 -34.08
C ALA A 35 28.31 -7.96 -35.50
N ASN A 36 28.49 -9.19 -35.92
CA ASN A 36 28.77 -9.61 -37.30
C ASN A 36 27.51 -9.95 -38.11
N GLY A 37 26.31 -9.72 -37.59
CA GLY A 37 25.02 -10.04 -38.21
C GLY A 37 24.57 -11.48 -38.01
N GLY A 38 25.37 -12.34 -37.40
CA GLY A 38 25.04 -13.76 -37.16
C GLY A 38 24.08 -13.98 -36.00
N ALA A 39 23.68 -15.22 -35.74
CA ALA A 39 22.85 -15.60 -34.63
C ALA A 39 23.63 -15.44 -33.29
N THR A 40 22.93 -15.01 -32.24
CA THR A 40 23.47 -14.94 -30.87
C THR A 40 22.38 -15.31 -29.84
N GLY A 41 22.78 -15.44 -28.59
CA GLY A 41 21.91 -15.75 -27.46
C GLY A 41 22.64 -15.55 -26.12
N THR A 42 22.01 -16.00 -25.04
CA THR A 42 22.53 -15.78 -23.66
C THR A 42 23.22 -17.01 -23.05
N ASN A 43 23.24 -18.14 -23.72
CA ASN A 43 23.91 -19.35 -23.25
C ASN A 43 25.38 -19.41 -23.72
N ASP A 44 26.17 -20.27 -23.08
CA ASP A 44 27.61 -20.38 -23.33
C ASP A 44 27.99 -20.75 -24.77
N ALA A 45 27.09 -21.41 -25.53
CA ALA A 45 27.31 -21.69 -26.93
C ALA A 45 27.48 -20.41 -27.80
N HIS A 46 26.97 -19.29 -27.33
CA HIS A 46 27.08 -18.00 -28.00
C HIS A 46 28.16 -17.08 -27.43
N LYS A 47 28.95 -17.54 -26.44
CA LYS A 47 29.96 -16.71 -25.77
C LYS A 47 30.94 -16.05 -26.73
N GLY A 48 31.33 -16.73 -27.79
CA GLY A 48 32.22 -16.19 -28.83
C GLY A 48 31.58 -15.13 -29.74
N THR A 49 30.28 -14.84 -29.61
CA THR A 49 29.58 -13.86 -30.41
C THR A 49 29.32 -12.54 -29.67
N TRP A 50 29.68 -12.47 -28.37
CA TRP A 50 29.60 -11.26 -27.57
C TRP A 50 30.89 -10.44 -27.73
N VAL A 51 30.72 -9.15 -27.85
CA VAL A 51 31.81 -8.19 -28.10
C VAL A 51 31.88 -7.12 -27.02
N SER A 52 32.84 -6.20 -27.10
CA SER A 52 32.90 -5.00 -26.27
C SER A 52 31.72 -4.08 -26.57
N PHE A 53 31.46 -3.12 -25.67
CA PHE A 53 30.42 -2.11 -25.89
C PHE A 53 30.67 -1.29 -27.17
N ASP A 54 31.92 -0.85 -27.37
CA ASP A 54 32.29 0.02 -28.51
C ASP A 54 32.16 -0.73 -29.85
N ASP A 55 32.53 -2.01 -29.89
CA ASP A 55 32.32 -2.84 -31.09
C ASP A 55 30.84 -3.05 -31.38
N ALA A 56 30.03 -3.28 -30.35
CA ALA A 56 28.59 -3.43 -30.50
C ALA A 56 27.91 -2.10 -30.93
N GLU A 57 28.32 -0.97 -30.37
CA GLU A 57 27.79 0.33 -30.79
C GLU A 57 28.20 0.72 -32.22
N SER A 58 29.41 0.40 -32.62
CA SER A 58 29.87 0.55 -34.02
C SER A 58 29.05 -0.32 -34.98
N ALA A 59 28.82 -1.58 -34.62
CA ALA A 59 28.02 -2.50 -35.40
C ALA A 59 26.53 -2.09 -35.43
N ARG A 60 26.01 -1.48 -34.37
CA ARG A 60 24.63 -0.97 -34.30
C ARG A 60 24.31 -0.03 -35.45
N ASN A 61 25.19 0.91 -35.74
CA ASN A 61 25.03 1.84 -36.81
C ASN A 61 25.11 1.16 -38.18
N GLN A 62 26.05 0.23 -38.35
CA GLN A 62 26.24 -0.54 -39.57
C GLN A 62 25.01 -1.39 -39.93
N PHE A 63 24.46 -2.10 -38.95
CA PHE A 63 23.29 -3.01 -39.15
C PHE A 63 21.94 -2.33 -38.94
N ARG A 64 21.90 -1.04 -38.61
CA ARG A 64 20.67 -0.31 -38.26
C ARG A 64 19.85 -1.02 -37.19
N ALA A 65 20.53 -1.55 -36.18
CA ALA A 65 19.90 -2.28 -35.09
C ALA A 65 19.02 -1.36 -34.22
N SER A 66 18.00 -1.90 -33.61
CA SER A 66 17.09 -1.15 -32.72
C SER A 66 17.73 -0.77 -31.40
N GLY A 67 18.79 -1.46 -30.99
CA GLY A 67 19.54 -1.14 -29.77
C GLY A 67 20.56 -2.22 -29.39
N LEU A 68 21.20 -2.00 -28.22
CA LEU A 68 22.20 -2.91 -27.66
C LEU A 68 21.54 -3.92 -26.70
N GLY A 69 21.97 -5.15 -26.79
CA GLY A 69 21.66 -6.24 -25.85
C GLY A 69 22.84 -6.50 -24.94
N LEU A 70 22.57 -6.72 -23.67
CA LEU A 70 23.53 -7.05 -22.65
C LEU A 70 23.31 -8.49 -22.18
N LYS A 71 24.30 -9.36 -22.33
CA LYS A 71 24.34 -10.62 -21.60
C LYS A 71 24.55 -10.30 -20.11
N ILE A 72 23.54 -10.55 -19.31
CA ILE A 72 23.64 -10.34 -17.86
C ILE A 72 24.63 -11.37 -17.30
N PRO A 73 25.78 -10.94 -16.78
CA PRO A 73 26.80 -11.88 -16.28
C PRO A 73 26.39 -12.52 -14.96
N LYS A 74 27.03 -13.61 -14.58
CA LYS A 74 26.82 -14.27 -13.30
C LYS A 74 27.08 -13.30 -12.15
N GLY A 75 26.17 -13.27 -11.17
CA GLY A 75 26.26 -12.34 -10.04
C GLY A 75 25.70 -10.95 -10.34
N PHE A 76 25.09 -10.74 -11.51
CA PHE A 76 24.40 -9.51 -11.86
C PHE A 76 22.90 -9.77 -12.11
N PHE A 77 22.13 -8.72 -12.00
CA PHE A 77 20.72 -8.75 -12.37
C PHE A 77 20.34 -7.46 -13.14
N LEU A 78 19.24 -7.57 -13.86
CA LEU A 78 18.50 -6.44 -14.42
C LEU A 78 17.07 -6.54 -13.95
N LEU A 79 16.56 -5.49 -13.30
CA LEU A 79 15.16 -5.30 -12.97
C LEU A 79 14.54 -4.41 -14.02
N ASP A 80 13.54 -4.93 -14.74
CA ASP A 80 12.79 -4.20 -15.77
C ASP A 80 11.40 -3.84 -15.23
N ILE A 81 11.11 -2.54 -15.19
CA ILE A 81 9.84 -1.99 -14.71
C ILE A 81 9.11 -1.41 -15.91
N ASP A 82 8.24 -2.21 -16.49
CA ASP A 82 7.49 -1.89 -17.71
C ASP A 82 6.39 -0.84 -17.45
N HIS A 83 6.25 0.10 -18.40
CA HIS A 83 5.19 1.13 -18.41
C HIS A 83 5.12 2.03 -17.18
N LYS A 84 6.22 2.18 -16.48
CA LYS A 84 6.36 3.00 -15.28
C LYS A 84 7.61 3.86 -15.40
N ASP A 85 7.42 5.14 -15.65
CA ASP A 85 8.50 6.12 -15.67
C ASP A 85 8.95 6.50 -14.24
N ILE A 86 9.94 7.38 -14.16
CA ILE A 86 10.52 7.77 -12.90
C ILE A 86 9.56 8.52 -11.94
N SER A 87 8.41 8.98 -12.42
CA SER A 87 7.39 9.64 -11.59
C SER A 87 6.41 8.66 -10.95
N ASP A 88 6.39 7.40 -11.42
CA ASP A 88 5.53 6.36 -10.86
C ASP A 88 6.00 5.97 -9.44
N PRO A 89 5.11 5.95 -8.43
CA PRO A 89 5.46 5.61 -7.05
C PRO A 89 6.12 4.24 -6.90
N PHE A 90 5.74 3.26 -7.71
CA PHE A 90 6.36 1.94 -7.68
C PHE A 90 7.77 1.94 -8.26
N ALA A 91 8.00 2.72 -9.35
CA ALA A 91 9.34 2.90 -9.90
C ALA A 91 10.26 3.60 -8.90
N GLN A 92 9.77 4.64 -8.22
CA GLN A 92 10.49 5.34 -7.14
C GLN A 92 10.83 4.41 -5.97
N LEU A 93 9.88 3.59 -5.54
CA LEU A 93 10.12 2.58 -4.49
C LEU A 93 11.25 1.61 -4.89
N MET A 94 11.25 1.13 -6.14
CA MET A 94 12.31 0.24 -6.63
C MET A 94 13.65 0.97 -6.74
N LEU A 95 13.68 2.19 -7.26
CA LEU A 95 14.90 3.00 -7.34
C LEU A 95 15.52 3.24 -5.96
N SER A 96 14.71 3.56 -4.96
CA SER A 96 15.14 3.72 -3.57
C SER A 96 15.64 2.40 -2.96
N ARG A 97 14.89 1.30 -3.16
CA ARG A 97 15.23 -0.02 -2.59
C ARG A 97 16.56 -0.56 -3.12
N PHE A 98 16.82 -0.39 -4.41
CA PHE A 98 18.01 -0.95 -5.03
C PHE A 98 19.22 -0.04 -4.95
N SER A 99 19.04 1.28 -4.96
CA SER A 99 20.13 2.28 -4.87
C SER A 99 21.33 1.94 -5.75
N SER A 100 21.10 1.58 -7.02
CA SER A 100 22.08 1.14 -8.00
C SER A 100 21.88 1.87 -9.33
N TYR A 101 22.75 1.65 -10.29
CA TYR A 101 22.63 2.22 -11.63
C TYR A 101 21.25 1.98 -12.23
N ALA A 102 20.65 3.03 -12.74
CA ALA A 102 19.35 2.97 -13.38
C ALA A 102 19.30 3.80 -14.67
N GLU A 103 18.52 3.32 -15.63
CA GLU A 103 18.33 3.95 -16.94
C GLU A 103 16.88 3.88 -17.39
N VAL A 104 16.51 4.74 -18.35
CA VAL A 104 15.21 4.68 -19.02
C VAL A 104 15.20 3.50 -20.00
N SER A 105 14.13 2.69 -19.99
CA SER A 105 13.99 1.56 -20.90
C SER A 105 13.90 1.99 -22.37
N PRO A 106 14.15 1.10 -23.35
CA PRO A 106 14.11 1.43 -24.78
C PRO A 106 12.77 1.98 -25.30
N SER A 107 11.68 1.73 -24.59
CA SER A 107 10.36 2.27 -24.93
C SER A 107 10.17 3.73 -24.51
N GLY A 108 11.08 4.27 -23.70
CA GLY A 108 10.95 5.60 -23.08
C GLY A 108 9.91 5.67 -21.96
N LYS A 109 9.22 4.56 -21.65
CA LYS A 109 8.08 4.51 -20.71
C LYS A 109 8.28 3.55 -19.55
N GLY A 110 9.49 3.06 -19.34
CA GLY A 110 9.83 2.13 -18.28
C GLY A 110 11.21 2.43 -17.71
N THR A 111 11.55 1.73 -16.63
CA THR A 111 12.81 1.92 -15.89
C THR A 111 13.57 0.60 -15.81
N HIS A 112 14.86 0.60 -16.10
CA HIS A 112 15.77 -0.50 -15.83
C HIS A 112 16.66 -0.17 -14.62
N ILE A 113 16.89 -1.16 -13.75
CA ILE A 113 17.89 -1.08 -12.69
C ILE A 113 18.86 -2.24 -12.87
N ILE A 114 20.16 -1.93 -12.92
CA ILE A 114 21.23 -2.94 -13.02
C ILE A 114 22.01 -2.94 -11.71
N GLY A 115 22.24 -4.13 -11.17
CA GLY A 115 22.99 -4.29 -9.92
C GLY A 115 23.70 -5.64 -9.85
N GLN A 116 24.45 -5.83 -8.79
CA GLN A 116 25.09 -7.11 -8.44
C GLN A 116 24.26 -7.83 -7.38
N CYS A 117 24.32 -9.16 -7.36
CA CYS A 117 23.71 -9.98 -6.31
C CYS A 117 24.49 -11.27 -6.07
N ASP A 118 24.58 -11.64 -4.79
CA ASP A 118 25.17 -12.92 -4.39
C ASP A 118 24.18 -14.06 -4.65
N ILE A 119 24.38 -14.78 -5.75
CA ILE A 119 23.52 -15.87 -6.18
C ILE A 119 23.39 -16.96 -5.11
N THR A 120 24.41 -17.15 -4.26
CA THR A 120 24.39 -18.20 -3.22
C THR A 120 23.37 -17.92 -2.11
N LYS A 121 22.93 -16.69 -1.97
CA LYS A 121 21.93 -16.26 -0.99
C LYS A 121 20.52 -16.23 -1.57
N LEU A 122 20.38 -16.36 -2.87
CA LEU A 122 19.07 -16.32 -3.52
C LEU A 122 18.34 -17.67 -3.40
N PRO A 123 17.02 -17.68 -3.42
CA PRO A 123 16.21 -18.92 -3.42
C PRO A 123 16.30 -19.61 -4.78
N VAL A 124 17.35 -20.38 -4.99
CA VAL A 124 17.65 -21.08 -6.23
C VAL A 124 18.02 -22.54 -5.97
N HIS A 125 17.70 -23.41 -6.92
CA HIS A 125 18.13 -24.80 -6.87
C HIS A 125 18.67 -25.23 -8.24
N PHE A 126 19.41 -26.33 -8.25
CA PHE A 126 19.90 -26.92 -9.50
C PHE A 126 18.81 -27.76 -10.15
N ASP A 127 18.44 -27.42 -11.39
CA ASP A 127 17.48 -28.17 -12.20
C ASP A 127 18.23 -29.20 -13.03
N ASP A 128 18.10 -30.47 -12.68
CA ASP A 128 18.79 -31.60 -13.36
C ASP A 128 18.41 -31.72 -14.83
N ARG A 129 17.22 -31.33 -15.22
CA ARG A 129 16.77 -31.42 -16.63
C ARG A 129 17.38 -30.28 -17.45
N LYS A 130 17.48 -29.09 -16.90
CA LYS A 130 18.05 -27.92 -17.57
C LYS A 130 19.56 -27.79 -17.38
N LYS A 131 20.15 -28.62 -16.51
CA LYS A 131 21.59 -28.62 -16.17
C LYS A 131 22.11 -27.22 -15.73
N LYS A 132 21.30 -26.47 -14.96
CA LYS A 132 21.66 -25.15 -14.47
C LYS A 132 20.88 -24.77 -13.21
N LEU A 133 21.33 -23.72 -12.53
CA LEU A 133 20.58 -23.08 -11.46
C LEU A 133 19.32 -22.39 -12.02
N VAL A 134 18.22 -22.51 -11.31
CA VAL A 134 16.95 -21.84 -11.60
C VAL A 134 16.39 -21.25 -10.31
N LEU A 135 15.60 -20.19 -10.44
CA LEU A 135 14.84 -19.62 -9.33
C LEU A 135 13.81 -20.63 -8.83
N ASP A 136 13.62 -20.72 -7.51
CA ASP A 136 12.65 -21.63 -6.90
C ASP A 136 11.24 -21.41 -7.46
N SER A 137 10.50 -22.50 -7.58
CA SER A 137 9.19 -22.49 -8.26
C SER A 137 8.15 -21.60 -7.57
N GLU A 138 8.37 -21.20 -6.32
CA GLU A 138 7.50 -20.31 -5.58
C GLU A 138 7.65 -18.84 -5.97
N TYR A 139 8.62 -18.48 -6.80
CA TYR A 139 8.83 -17.10 -7.26
C TYR A 139 8.48 -16.95 -8.74
N TYR A 140 7.98 -15.76 -9.08
CA TYR A 140 7.85 -15.30 -10.45
C TYR A 140 9.18 -14.72 -10.95
N GLN A 141 9.44 -14.83 -12.24
CA GLN A 141 10.47 -14.06 -12.94
C GLN A 141 9.88 -12.83 -13.63
N LYS A 142 8.57 -12.88 -13.90
CA LYS A 142 7.81 -11.83 -14.55
C LYS A 142 6.44 -11.71 -13.91
N ARG A 143 6.08 -10.49 -13.51
CA ARG A 143 4.77 -10.08 -12.99
C ARG A 143 4.18 -9.03 -13.93
N SER A 144 3.47 -9.49 -14.98
CA SER A 144 2.87 -8.58 -15.97
C SER A 144 1.76 -7.70 -15.39
N ASP A 145 1.13 -8.11 -14.29
CA ASP A 145 0.11 -7.38 -13.57
C ASP A 145 0.63 -6.12 -12.86
N ILE A 146 1.89 -6.14 -12.45
CA ILE A 146 2.56 -4.98 -11.84
C ILE A 146 3.68 -4.40 -12.73
N GLY A 147 3.89 -4.95 -13.92
CA GLY A 147 4.92 -4.52 -14.86
C GLY A 147 6.35 -4.78 -14.37
N LEU A 148 6.60 -5.88 -13.65
CA LEU A 148 7.92 -6.16 -13.05
C LEU A 148 8.52 -7.44 -13.63
N GLU A 149 9.76 -7.34 -14.14
CA GLU A 149 10.54 -8.49 -14.61
C GLU A 149 11.93 -8.48 -13.96
N LEU A 150 12.36 -9.61 -13.43
CA LEU A 150 13.68 -9.78 -12.81
C LEU A 150 14.52 -10.78 -13.61
N TYR A 151 15.61 -10.31 -14.19
CA TYR A 151 16.56 -11.10 -14.94
C TYR A 151 17.86 -11.25 -14.15
N ILE A 152 18.22 -12.48 -13.78
CA ILE A 152 19.44 -12.78 -13.01
C ILE A 152 20.38 -13.59 -13.90
N GLY A 153 21.63 -13.18 -13.99
CA GLY A 153 22.64 -13.80 -14.82
C GLY A 153 22.83 -15.27 -14.49
N ASP A 154 22.85 -16.12 -15.52
CA ASP A 154 22.96 -17.58 -15.50
C ASP A 154 21.79 -18.33 -14.85
N ILE A 155 20.84 -17.62 -14.22
CA ILE A 155 19.62 -18.20 -13.66
C ILE A 155 18.47 -18.06 -14.64
N THR A 156 18.24 -16.85 -15.16
CA THR A 156 17.22 -16.58 -16.16
C THR A 156 17.82 -16.62 -17.58
N ASN A 157 17.09 -17.19 -18.57
CA ASN A 157 17.53 -17.19 -19.97
C ASN A 157 17.07 -15.91 -20.67
N ARG A 158 17.42 -14.75 -20.12
CA ARG A 158 17.04 -13.46 -20.67
C ARG A 158 18.26 -12.57 -20.81
N TYR A 159 18.24 -11.69 -21.78
CA TYR A 159 19.20 -10.62 -21.90
C TYR A 159 18.57 -9.29 -21.51
N GLY A 160 19.39 -8.36 -21.05
CA GLY A 160 18.97 -6.98 -20.83
C GLY A 160 19.06 -6.18 -22.12
N THR A 161 18.14 -5.26 -22.33
CA THR A 161 18.33 -4.18 -23.33
C THR A 161 18.96 -3.01 -22.61
N PHE A 162 19.99 -2.41 -23.18
CA PHE A 162 20.76 -1.31 -22.58
C PHE A 162 20.57 -0.04 -23.45
N THR A 163 20.28 1.09 -22.82
CA THR A 163 20.03 2.36 -23.49
C THR A 163 21.12 3.39 -23.24
N GLY A 164 21.78 3.34 -22.07
CA GLY A 164 22.69 4.38 -21.61
C GLY A 164 21.99 5.70 -21.24
N ASN A 165 20.65 5.76 -21.32
CA ASN A 165 19.87 6.93 -20.90
C ASN A 165 19.69 6.93 -19.38
N THR A 166 20.71 7.39 -18.68
CA THR A 166 20.88 7.27 -17.23
C THR A 166 19.87 8.10 -16.45
N ILE A 167 19.23 7.49 -15.47
CA ILE A 167 18.33 8.16 -14.51
C ILE A 167 19.12 8.72 -13.31
N ASN A 168 20.16 8.02 -12.88
CA ASN A 168 20.99 8.42 -11.74
C ASN A 168 22.48 8.20 -12.01
N SER A 169 23.35 8.76 -11.15
CA SER A 169 24.81 8.64 -11.27
C SER A 169 25.38 7.57 -10.31
N LEU A 170 24.56 6.63 -9.83
CA LEU A 170 24.99 5.60 -8.89
C LEU A 170 25.83 4.53 -9.60
N PRO A 171 26.78 3.90 -8.90
CA PRO A 171 27.48 2.72 -9.41
C PRO A 171 26.56 1.52 -9.47
N ILE A 172 27.01 0.44 -10.11
CA ILE A 172 26.37 -0.88 -10.08
C ILE A 172 26.74 -1.52 -8.73
N ALA A 173 25.84 -1.39 -7.75
CA ALA A 173 26.04 -1.77 -6.36
C ALA A 173 25.64 -3.22 -6.06
N ASP A 174 26.08 -3.76 -4.92
CA ASP A 174 25.58 -5.02 -4.38
C ASP A 174 24.17 -4.82 -3.80
N CYS A 175 23.18 -5.36 -4.46
CA CYS A 175 21.76 -5.27 -4.12
C CYS A 175 21.18 -6.61 -3.65
N THR A 176 21.98 -7.52 -3.13
CA THR A 176 21.55 -8.87 -2.72
C THR A 176 20.31 -8.81 -1.83
N GLN A 177 20.30 -7.93 -0.82
CA GLN A 177 19.17 -7.81 0.09
C GLN A 177 17.94 -7.20 -0.60
N ALA A 178 18.13 -6.25 -1.50
CA ALA A 178 17.04 -5.66 -2.29
C ALA A 178 16.38 -6.68 -3.22
N VAL A 179 17.18 -7.55 -3.85
CA VAL A 179 16.69 -8.68 -4.66
C VAL A 179 15.87 -9.64 -3.80
N LEU A 180 16.37 -10.06 -2.63
CA LEU A 180 15.65 -10.93 -1.70
C LEU A 180 14.32 -10.32 -1.26
N THR A 181 14.34 -9.06 -0.86
CA THR A 181 13.14 -8.33 -0.45
C THR A 181 12.12 -8.24 -1.58
N THR A 182 12.58 -8.00 -2.82
CA THR A 182 11.70 -7.90 -3.99
C THR A 182 11.12 -9.28 -4.38
N LEU A 183 11.92 -10.34 -4.30
CA LEU A 183 11.43 -11.69 -4.47
C LEU A 183 10.32 -12.00 -3.47
N ASP A 184 10.52 -11.71 -2.19
CA ASP A 184 9.55 -12.02 -1.15
C ASP A 184 8.28 -11.18 -1.20
N LYS A 185 8.41 -9.87 -1.41
CA LYS A 185 7.27 -8.96 -1.37
C LYS A 185 6.50 -8.89 -2.69
N GLU A 186 7.23 -8.81 -3.80
CA GLU A 186 6.63 -8.50 -5.11
C GLU A 186 6.52 -9.73 -6.02
N MET A 187 7.42 -10.73 -5.87
CA MET A 187 7.55 -11.83 -6.82
C MET A 187 7.24 -13.22 -6.24
N ARG A 188 6.91 -13.32 -4.96
CA ARG A 188 6.50 -14.58 -4.35
C ARG A 188 5.12 -14.97 -4.87
N LYS A 189 5.01 -16.20 -5.35
CA LYS A 189 3.72 -16.81 -5.67
C LYS A 189 2.99 -17.08 -4.36
N LYS A 190 1.73 -16.71 -4.28
CA LYS A 190 0.90 -17.14 -3.14
C LYS A 190 0.99 -18.67 -3.06
N PRO A 191 1.19 -19.26 -1.87
CA PRO A 191 1.26 -20.72 -1.74
C PRO A 191 0.03 -21.33 -2.39
N LYS A 192 0.23 -22.19 -3.36
CA LYS A 192 -0.85 -23.10 -3.77
C LYS A 192 -1.17 -23.93 -2.54
N ALA A 193 -2.38 -23.85 -2.05
CA ALA A 193 -2.84 -24.76 -1.03
C ALA A 193 -2.48 -26.17 -1.50
N LYS A 194 -1.68 -26.90 -0.72
CA LYS A 194 -1.41 -28.32 -1.01
C LYS A 194 -2.74 -29.02 -0.76
N TYR A 195 -3.52 -29.18 -1.81
CA TYR A 195 -4.66 -30.06 -1.80
C TYR A 195 -4.12 -31.47 -1.54
N SER A 196 -4.26 -31.94 -0.33
CA SER A 196 -4.17 -33.36 -0.06
C SER A 196 -5.45 -33.98 -0.63
N ALA A 197 -5.33 -34.59 -1.79
CA ALA A 197 -6.40 -35.37 -2.41
C ALA A 197 -6.83 -36.50 -1.46
N LYS A 198 -7.85 -36.24 -0.65
CA LYS A 198 -8.58 -37.23 0.14
C LYS A 198 -10.04 -36.81 0.33
N ARG A 199 -10.79 -36.77 -0.78
CA ARG A 199 -12.26 -36.91 -0.81
C ARG A 199 -12.67 -37.24 -2.25
N ASP A 200 -13.50 -38.25 -2.43
CA ASP A 200 -14.00 -38.70 -3.76
C ASP A 200 -14.76 -37.60 -4.52
N GLY A 201 -15.25 -36.53 -3.84
CA GLY A 201 -15.87 -35.36 -4.48
C GLY A 201 -14.91 -34.47 -5.27
N ASP A 202 -13.63 -34.38 -4.87
CA ASP A 202 -12.65 -33.50 -5.55
C ASP A 202 -12.19 -34.08 -6.90
N ARG A 203 -12.32 -35.39 -7.07
CA ARG A 203 -12.02 -36.08 -8.31
C ARG A 203 -13.04 -35.80 -9.41
N ALA A 204 -14.32 -35.71 -9.03
CA ALA A 204 -15.40 -35.36 -9.97
C ALA A 204 -15.26 -33.94 -10.50
N VAL A 205 -14.90 -32.98 -9.65
CA VAL A 205 -14.67 -31.56 -10.05
C VAL A 205 -13.43 -31.46 -10.95
N PHE A 206 -12.36 -32.16 -10.63
CA PHE A 206 -11.15 -32.19 -11.46
C PHE A 206 -11.41 -32.80 -12.83
N ASP A 207 -12.17 -33.89 -12.92
CA ASP A 207 -12.54 -34.55 -14.16
C ASP A 207 -13.47 -33.65 -15.00
N ILE A 208 -14.44 -32.95 -14.39
CA ILE A 208 -15.28 -31.97 -15.05
C ILE A 208 -14.44 -30.80 -15.61
N VAL A 209 -13.48 -30.29 -14.87
CA VAL A 209 -12.57 -29.21 -15.31
C VAL A 209 -11.69 -29.71 -16.47
N CYS A 210 -11.23 -30.97 -16.43
CA CYS A 210 -10.47 -31.61 -17.52
C CYS A 210 -11.31 -31.82 -18.79
N ASP A 211 -12.59 -32.16 -18.64
CA ASP A 211 -13.50 -32.33 -19.77
C ASP A 211 -13.95 -30.97 -20.34
N LEU A 212 -14.14 -29.94 -19.53
CA LEU A 212 -14.41 -28.58 -19.97
C LEU A 212 -13.22 -27.94 -20.70
N ARG A 213 -11.97 -28.39 -20.46
CA ARG A 213 -10.80 -28.01 -21.27
C ARG A 213 -10.95 -28.30 -22.76
N LYS A 214 -11.71 -29.31 -23.06
CA LYS A 214 -11.97 -29.73 -24.46
C LYS A 214 -13.09 -28.93 -25.12
N GLN A 215 -13.80 -28.09 -24.36
CA GLN A 215 -14.91 -27.28 -24.83
C GLN A 215 -14.46 -25.83 -25.10
N LYS A 216 -15.21 -25.12 -25.98
CA LYS A 216 -14.90 -23.73 -26.41
C LYS A 216 -14.72 -22.71 -25.27
N ASN A 217 -15.28 -22.95 -24.08
CA ASN A 217 -15.20 -22.12 -22.88
C ASN A 217 -14.28 -22.68 -21.78
N GLY A 218 -13.60 -23.78 -22.02
CA GLY A 218 -12.78 -24.50 -21.03
C GLY A 218 -11.70 -23.62 -20.37
N ASP A 219 -11.06 -22.74 -21.15
CA ASP A 219 -10.02 -21.85 -20.64
C ASP A 219 -10.55 -20.76 -19.67
N LYS A 220 -11.82 -20.35 -19.82
CA LYS A 220 -12.48 -19.42 -18.91
C LYS A 220 -12.72 -20.07 -17.54
N PHE A 221 -13.26 -21.28 -17.54
CA PHE A 221 -13.50 -22.05 -16.31
C PHE A 221 -12.21 -22.34 -15.53
N ILE A 222 -11.16 -22.70 -16.23
CA ILE A 222 -9.85 -22.98 -15.61
C ILE A 222 -9.24 -21.72 -14.99
N ARG A 223 -9.37 -20.57 -15.65
CA ARG A 223 -8.91 -19.31 -15.08
C ARG A 223 -9.66 -18.93 -13.81
N LEU A 224 -10.96 -19.17 -13.77
CA LEU A 224 -11.78 -18.90 -12.58
C LEU A 224 -11.45 -19.88 -11.45
N TYR A 225 -11.29 -21.16 -11.76
CA TYR A 225 -10.93 -22.19 -10.78
C TYR A 225 -9.52 -21.96 -10.19
N ASP A 226 -8.55 -21.59 -11.03
CA ASP A 226 -7.17 -21.32 -10.59
C ASP A 226 -7.03 -20.00 -9.78
N LYS A 227 -8.02 -19.11 -9.84
CA LYS A 227 -7.92 -17.77 -9.27
C LYS A 227 -8.57 -17.60 -7.89
N GLY A 228 -9.47 -18.48 -7.46
CA GLY A 228 -10.15 -18.19 -6.22
C GLY A 228 -10.82 -19.34 -5.51
N ASP A 229 -10.62 -19.36 -4.20
CA ASP A 229 -11.19 -20.36 -3.29
C ASP A 229 -12.72 -20.24 -3.13
N PHE A 230 -13.34 -19.15 -3.62
CA PHE A 230 -14.78 -18.89 -3.46
C PHE A 230 -15.62 -19.10 -4.73
N ILE A 231 -15.00 -19.43 -5.86
CA ILE A 231 -15.72 -19.82 -7.08
C ILE A 231 -15.92 -21.32 -7.07
N LYS A 232 -17.16 -21.76 -7.23
CA LYS A 232 -17.54 -23.16 -7.38
C LYS A 232 -18.25 -23.36 -8.72
N PHE A 233 -18.32 -24.60 -9.16
CA PHE A 233 -19.00 -25.00 -10.38
C PHE A 233 -20.23 -25.83 -10.03
N ASN A 234 -21.33 -25.58 -10.73
CA ASN A 234 -22.51 -26.43 -10.64
C ASN A 234 -22.18 -27.79 -11.27
N GLU A 235 -22.34 -28.85 -10.53
CA GLU A 235 -22.00 -30.22 -10.96
C GLU A 235 -22.80 -30.70 -12.18
N GLN A 236 -24.03 -30.16 -12.39
CA GLN A 236 -24.89 -30.59 -13.48
C GLN A 236 -24.68 -29.74 -14.76
N THR A 237 -24.44 -28.42 -14.61
CA THR A 237 -24.35 -27.49 -15.74
C THR A 237 -22.91 -27.10 -16.08
N GLY A 238 -21.96 -27.32 -15.16
CA GLY A 238 -20.60 -26.85 -15.27
C GLY A 238 -20.43 -25.33 -15.17
N GLU A 239 -21.50 -24.59 -14.84
CA GLU A 239 -21.45 -23.13 -14.73
C GLU A 239 -20.81 -22.66 -13.43
N PRO A 240 -19.95 -21.63 -13.48
CA PRO A 240 -19.32 -21.06 -12.28
C PRO A 240 -20.35 -20.25 -11.49
N TYR A 241 -20.22 -20.32 -10.17
CA TYR A 241 -20.98 -19.48 -9.25
C TYR A 241 -20.16 -19.07 -8.04
N VAL A 242 -20.53 -17.94 -7.43
CA VAL A 242 -19.91 -17.45 -6.19
C VAL A 242 -20.51 -18.18 -4.99
N SER A 243 -19.66 -18.86 -4.22
CA SER A 243 -20.04 -19.45 -2.93
C SER A 243 -19.96 -18.39 -1.83
N VAL A 244 -21.10 -17.96 -1.31
CA VAL A 244 -21.20 -16.94 -0.25
C VAL A 244 -20.38 -17.27 0.99
N PRO A 245 -20.43 -18.50 1.57
CA PRO A 245 -19.64 -18.82 2.73
C PRO A 245 -18.11 -18.74 2.48
N LEU A 246 -17.67 -19.18 1.30
CA LEU A 246 -16.25 -19.12 0.94
C LEU A 246 -15.80 -17.69 0.65
N LEU A 247 -16.62 -16.87 -0.01
CA LEU A 247 -16.31 -15.48 -0.21
C LEU A 247 -16.31 -14.71 1.11
N ALA A 248 -17.24 -14.98 2.02
CA ALA A 248 -17.23 -14.40 3.35
C ALA A 248 -15.95 -14.78 4.15
N LYS A 249 -15.50 -16.03 4.03
CA LYS A 249 -14.20 -16.46 4.58
C LYS A 249 -13.05 -15.68 3.95
N TYR A 250 -13.04 -15.57 2.62
CA TYR A 250 -12.04 -14.83 1.88
C TYR A 250 -11.98 -13.36 2.30
N VAL A 251 -13.13 -12.71 2.48
CA VAL A 251 -13.21 -11.32 2.99
C VAL A 251 -12.57 -11.21 4.37
N ARG A 252 -12.85 -12.13 5.29
CA ARG A 252 -12.24 -12.13 6.64
C ARG A 252 -10.71 -12.30 6.61
N GLU A 253 -10.20 -13.05 5.65
CA GLU A 253 -8.76 -13.33 5.52
C GLU A 253 -8.00 -12.19 4.82
N HIS A 254 -8.70 -11.35 4.02
CA HIS A 254 -8.05 -10.34 3.17
C HIS A 254 -8.47 -8.90 3.49
N LEU A 255 -9.50 -8.71 4.31
CA LEU A 255 -9.94 -7.41 4.77
C LEU A 255 -9.84 -7.34 6.30
N GLN A 256 -8.97 -6.49 6.80
CA GLN A 256 -8.87 -6.21 8.21
C GLN A 256 -10.03 -5.29 8.61
N TYR A 257 -11.00 -5.81 9.33
CA TYR A 257 -12.15 -5.03 9.79
C TYR A 257 -12.56 -5.44 11.21
N ILE A 258 -13.21 -4.53 11.89
CA ILE A 258 -13.83 -4.77 13.20
C ILE A 258 -15.30 -4.33 13.18
N LEU A 259 -16.09 -5.06 13.94
CA LEU A 259 -17.49 -4.75 14.21
C LEU A 259 -17.58 -4.16 15.62
N VAL A 260 -18.10 -2.96 15.73
CA VAL A 260 -18.22 -2.25 17.00
C VAL A 260 -19.69 -2.13 17.36
N ARG A 261 -20.07 -2.64 18.53
CA ARG A 261 -21.43 -2.47 19.05
C ARG A 261 -21.57 -1.03 19.55
N ASP A 262 -22.43 -0.29 18.89
CA ASP A 262 -22.85 1.02 19.39
C ASP A 262 -23.72 0.83 20.64
N ASN A 263 -23.37 1.49 21.73
CA ASN A 263 -24.16 1.49 22.97
C ASN A 263 -25.47 2.30 22.83
N GLY A 264 -25.67 2.97 21.69
CA GLY A 264 -26.90 3.66 21.31
C GLY A 264 -27.82 2.81 20.42
N LYS A 265 -28.74 3.45 19.75
CA LYS A 265 -29.74 2.82 18.84
C LYS A 265 -29.25 2.63 17.40
N GLN A 266 -28.02 2.99 17.07
CA GLN A 266 -27.52 3.01 15.70
C GLN A 266 -27.13 1.64 15.13
N GLY A 267 -27.11 0.60 15.95
CA GLY A 267 -26.75 -0.74 15.50
C GLY A 267 -25.24 -0.98 15.44
N LEU A 268 -24.79 -1.68 14.44
CA LEU A 268 -23.44 -2.15 14.31
C LEU A 268 -22.59 -1.19 13.47
N LEU A 269 -21.56 -0.59 14.06
CA LEU A 269 -20.57 0.20 13.36
C LEU A 269 -19.49 -0.73 12.75
N LYS A 270 -19.11 -0.44 11.53
CA LYS A 270 -18.17 -1.25 10.76
C LYS A 270 -16.93 -0.41 10.45
N TYR A 271 -15.80 -0.81 10.98
CA TYR A 271 -14.53 -0.14 10.74
C TYR A 271 -13.60 -1.04 9.93
N VAL A 272 -12.96 -0.47 8.93
CA VAL A 272 -11.94 -1.13 8.10
C VAL A 272 -10.59 -0.52 8.40
N TYR A 273 -9.58 -1.36 8.58
CA TYR A 273 -8.21 -0.93 8.80
C TYR A 273 -7.55 -0.60 7.46
N GLU A 274 -7.17 0.65 7.29
CA GLU A 274 -6.46 1.14 6.12
C GLU A 274 -5.53 2.31 6.47
N GLY A 275 -4.35 2.34 5.87
CA GLY A 275 -3.39 3.42 6.08
C GLY A 275 -2.96 3.61 7.54
N GLY A 276 -2.94 2.53 8.35
CA GLY A 276 -2.54 2.57 9.76
C GLY A 276 -3.65 2.96 10.75
N CYS A 277 -4.91 3.01 10.32
CA CYS A 277 -6.02 3.51 11.14
C CYS A 277 -7.32 2.78 10.78
N TYR A 278 -8.22 2.61 11.76
CA TYR A 278 -9.56 2.09 11.54
C TYR A 278 -10.50 3.22 11.10
N ARG A 279 -11.07 3.10 9.90
CA ARG A 279 -11.99 4.08 9.34
C ARG A 279 -13.42 3.53 9.29
N LEU A 280 -14.39 4.36 9.66
CA LEU A 280 -15.80 4.01 9.64
C LEU A 280 -16.28 3.83 8.19
N TYR A 281 -16.86 2.67 7.90
CA TYR A 281 -17.35 2.31 6.58
C TYR A 281 -18.87 2.16 6.59
N ALA A 282 -19.52 2.84 5.67
CA ALA A 282 -20.93 2.59 5.38
C ALA A 282 -21.11 1.28 4.59
N ASP A 283 -22.29 0.68 4.64
CA ASP A 283 -22.58 -0.59 3.96
C ASP A 283 -22.27 -0.56 2.46
N ASN A 284 -22.59 0.54 1.78
CA ASN A 284 -22.31 0.69 0.35
C ASN A 284 -20.80 0.64 0.02
N MET A 285 -19.94 1.08 0.93
CA MET A 285 -18.48 1.01 0.76
C MET A 285 -18.01 -0.45 0.88
N LEU A 286 -18.48 -1.18 1.89
CA LEU A 286 -18.17 -2.61 2.05
C LEU A 286 -18.71 -3.45 0.90
N LEU A 287 -19.94 -3.16 0.43
CA LEU A 287 -20.51 -3.78 -0.77
C LEU A 287 -19.62 -3.54 -1.99
N GLY A 288 -19.03 -2.34 -2.11
CA GLY A 288 -18.07 -2.01 -3.16
C GLY A 288 -16.81 -2.89 -3.11
N ILE A 289 -16.25 -3.11 -1.92
CA ILE A 289 -15.08 -3.99 -1.72
C ILE A 289 -15.43 -5.45 -2.07
N ILE A 290 -16.55 -5.95 -1.55
CA ILE A 290 -17.00 -7.33 -1.83
C ILE A 290 -17.27 -7.52 -3.33
N LYS A 291 -17.95 -6.56 -3.96
CA LYS A 291 -18.16 -6.55 -5.40
C LYS A 291 -16.84 -6.60 -6.16
N LYS A 292 -15.85 -5.82 -5.76
CA LYS A 292 -14.54 -5.79 -6.38
C LYS A 292 -13.83 -7.14 -6.29
N TYR A 293 -13.89 -7.82 -5.16
CA TYR A 293 -13.30 -9.15 -5.02
C TYR A 293 -13.89 -10.16 -6.04
N ILE A 294 -15.18 -10.09 -6.34
CA ILE A 294 -15.79 -10.93 -7.38
C ILE A 294 -15.35 -10.46 -8.77
N ALA A 295 -15.45 -9.16 -9.04
CA ALA A 295 -15.14 -8.58 -10.36
C ALA A 295 -13.68 -8.78 -10.78
N ASP A 296 -12.73 -8.81 -9.83
CA ASP A 296 -11.32 -9.10 -10.10
C ASP A 296 -11.11 -10.51 -10.67
N TYR A 297 -12.07 -11.42 -10.49
CA TYR A 297 -12.07 -12.75 -11.11
C TYR A 297 -12.85 -12.75 -12.43
N ASP A 298 -14.11 -12.36 -12.38
CA ASP A 298 -14.97 -12.24 -13.54
C ASP A 298 -16.16 -11.31 -13.23
N GLU A 299 -16.27 -10.21 -13.96
CA GLU A 299 -17.33 -9.24 -13.77
C GLU A 299 -18.71 -9.82 -14.03
N GLU A 300 -18.84 -10.84 -14.90
CA GLU A 300 -20.10 -11.53 -15.20
C GLU A 300 -20.65 -12.32 -14.00
N LEU A 301 -19.81 -12.67 -13.02
CA LEU A 301 -20.23 -13.38 -11.81
C LEU A 301 -20.78 -12.42 -10.72
N VAL A 302 -20.69 -11.12 -10.93
CA VAL A 302 -21.19 -10.13 -9.96
C VAL A 302 -22.72 -10.17 -9.94
N LYS A 303 -23.25 -10.64 -8.81
CA LYS A 303 -24.70 -10.59 -8.52
C LYS A 303 -24.90 -9.87 -7.20
N MET A 304 -25.58 -8.72 -7.22
CA MET A 304 -25.74 -7.90 -6.00
C MET A 304 -26.45 -8.65 -4.86
N SER A 305 -27.32 -9.62 -5.15
CA SER A 305 -27.89 -10.51 -4.13
C SER A 305 -26.79 -11.27 -3.36
N LYS A 306 -25.78 -11.79 -4.06
CA LYS A 306 -24.66 -12.50 -3.44
C LYS A 306 -23.74 -11.56 -2.66
N VAL A 307 -23.50 -10.37 -3.20
CA VAL A 307 -22.72 -9.32 -2.51
C VAL A 307 -23.40 -8.93 -1.18
N ASN A 308 -24.72 -8.72 -1.18
CA ASN A 308 -25.50 -8.43 0.03
C ASN A 308 -25.51 -9.62 1.02
N GLU A 309 -25.64 -10.87 0.54
CA GLU A 309 -25.56 -12.06 1.39
C GLU A 309 -24.20 -12.14 2.09
N VAL A 310 -23.11 -11.84 1.38
CA VAL A 310 -21.74 -11.83 1.98
C VAL A 310 -21.62 -10.73 3.03
N LEU A 311 -22.11 -9.52 2.74
CA LEU A 311 -22.10 -8.44 3.73
C LEU A 311 -22.87 -8.86 4.99
N LEU A 312 -24.06 -9.41 4.85
CA LEU A 312 -24.84 -9.91 5.97
C LEU A 312 -24.06 -11.00 6.73
N HIS A 313 -23.42 -11.91 6.01
CA HIS A 313 -22.65 -13.00 6.60
C HIS A 313 -21.46 -12.52 7.44
N ILE A 314 -20.72 -11.49 6.99
CA ILE A 314 -19.57 -10.95 7.73
C ILE A 314 -19.99 -9.99 8.86
N THR A 315 -21.18 -9.42 8.81
CA THR A 315 -21.67 -8.47 9.84
C THR A 315 -22.57 -9.11 10.89
N THR A 316 -22.92 -10.39 10.77
CA THR A 316 -23.69 -11.15 11.76
C THR A 316 -22.81 -12.01 12.65
N ASP A 317 -21.48 -11.88 12.56
CA ASP A 317 -20.56 -12.53 13.48
C ASP A 317 -20.76 -12.03 14.92
N LEU A 318 -20.61 -12.93 15.88
CA LEU A 318 -20.81 -12.60 17.30
C LEU A 318 -19.59 -11.91 17.95
N THR A 319 -18.52 -11.72 17.21
CA THR A 319 -17.28 -11.10 17.71
C THR A 319 -17.36 -9.59 17.54
N TYR A 320 -17.71 -8.89 18.62
CA TYR A 320 -17.78 -7.42 18.63
C TYR A 320 -16.71 -6.84 19.51
N VAL A 321 -16.15 -5.72 19.06
CA VAL A 321 -15.28 -4.86 19.86
C VAL A 321 -16.17 -3.87 20.62
N SER A 322 -15.85 -3.60 21.88
CA SER A 322 -16.52 -2.53 22.63
C SER A 322 -16.13 -1.16 22.05
N GLN A 323 -17.06 -0.26 21.99
CA GLN A 323 -16.78 1.11 21.59
C GLN A 323 -15.76 1.78 22.50
N ASP A 324 -15.75 1.45 23.80
CA ASP A 324 -14.78 1.98 24.75
C ASP A 324 -13.34 1.51 24.50
N SER A 325 -13.18 0.43 23.73
CA SER A 325 -11.86 -0.08 23.32
C SER A 325 -11.23 0.74 22.18
N LEU A 326 -12.01 1.54 21.45
CA LEU A 326 -11.50 2.41 20.42
C LEU A 326 -10.76 3.60 21.05
N ASN A 327 -9.54 3.85 20.59
CA ASN A 327 -8.68 4.91 21.13
C ASN A 327 -8.57 4.88 22.67
N ALA A 328 -8.56 3.67 23.25
CA ALA A 328 -8.54 3.50 24.70
C ALA A 328 -7.16 3.74 25.31
N ASP A 329 -6.11 3.45 24.55
CA ASP A 329 -4.73 3.68 24.98
C ASP A 329 -4.42 5.18 24.91
N GLU A 330 -4.25 5.81 26.08
CA GLU A 330 -3.96 7.25 26.20
C GLU A 330 -2.48 7.57 25.97
N ASP A 331 -1.62 6.54 26.00
CA ASP A 331 -0.17 6.67 25.87
C ASP A 331 0.31 6.55 24.42
N ILE A 332 -0.59 6.61 23.45
CA ILE A 332 -0.26 6.57 22.03
C ILE A 332 -0.82 7.74 21.25
N ILE A 333 -0.09 8.15 20.21
CA ILE A 333 -0.56 9.08 19.17
C ILE A 333 -0.28 8.44 17.80
N ASN A 334 -1.29 8.39 16.94
CA ASN A 334 -1.16 7.78 15.62
C ASN A 334 -0.82 8.86 14.58
N PHE A 335 0.35 8.75 13.96
CA PHE A 335 0.86 9.58 12.87
C PHE A 335 0.83 8.84 11.54
N GLN A 336 1.11 9.51 10.42
CA GLN A 336 1.13 8.86 9.10
C GLN A 336 2.25 7.83 8.93
N ASN A 337 3.39 8.04 9.59
CA ASN A 337 4.56 7.16 9.52
C ASN A 337 4.65 6.12 10.64
N GLY A 338 3.71 6.09 11.59
CA GLY A 338 3.71 5.13 12.70
C GLY A 338 2.87 5.58 13.89
N ILE A 339 2.96 4.81 14.95
CA ILE A 339 2.32 5.10 16.24
C ILE A 339 3.38 5.52 17.23
N LEU A 340 3.31 6.76 17.70
CA LEU A 340 4.17 7.25 18.77
C LEU A 340 3.65 6.69 20.09
N LYS A 341 4.44 5.88 20.75
CA LYS A 341 4.20 5.40 22.11
C LYS A 341 4.92 6.31 23.09
N ILE A 342 4.18 6.79 24.08
CA ILE A 342 4.67 7.74 25.08
C ILE A 342 4.83 6.98 26.40
N THR A 343 5.99 7.07 27.01
CA THR A 343 6.26 6.53 28.34
C THR A 343 6.58 7.69 29.30
N ALA A 344 6.75 7.39 30.57
CA ALA A 344 7.09 8.41 31.57
C ALA A 344 8.46 9.11 31.31
N THR A 345 9.34 8.46 30.55
CA THR A 345 10.72 8.93 30.35
C THR A 345 11.14 9.04 28.90
N ASP A 346 10.37 8.48 27.95
CA ASP A 346 10.80 8.37 26.56
C ASP A 346 9.61 8.25 25.60
N THR A 347 9.87 8.41 24.32
CA THR A 347 8.92 8.20 23.22
C THR A 347 9.51 7.24 22.21
N GLU A 348 8.68 6.34 21.66
CA GLU A 348 9.09 5.37 20.66
C GLU A 348 8.11 5.35 19.50
N LEU A 349 8.59 5.53 18.29
CA LEU A 349 7.78 5.37 17.07
C LEU A 349 7.75 3.89 16.66
N ILE A 350 6.60 3.24 16.81
CA ILE A 350 6.40 1.85 16.42
C ILE A 350 5.61 1.75 15.10
N PRO A 351 5.79 0.66 14.33
CA PRO A 351 5.00 0.44 13.11
C PRO A 351 3.50 0.36 13.40
N HIS A 352 2.69 0.76 12.43
CA HIS A 352 1.24 0.57 12.48
C HIS A 352 0.87 -0.91 12.61
N SER A 353 -0.11 -1.22 13.46
CA SER A 353 -0.67 -2.56 13.64
C SER A 353 -2.21 -2.49 13.70
N ALA A 354 -2.87 -3.47 13.09
CA ALA A 354 -4.32 -3.64 13.20
C ALA A 354 -4.76 -4.07 14.61
N ASP A 355 -3.84 -4.51 15.46
CA ASP A 355 -4.13 -4.84 16.86
C ASP A 355 -4.37 -3.57 17.71
N ILE A 356 -3.92 -2.43 17.23
CA ILE A 356 -4.12 -1.14 17.88
C ILE A 356 -5.40 -0.51 17.33
N LEU A 357 -6.43 -0.44 18.17
CA LEU A 357 -7.76 0.01 17.79
C LEU A 357 -7.85 1.55 17.68
N SER A 358 -6.97 2.14 16.88
CA SER A 358 -6.94 3.58 16.63
C SER A 358 -7.88 3.94 15.48
N THR A 359 -8.79 4.90 15.72
CA THR A 359 -9.68 5.50 14.69
C THR A 359 -9.29 6.93 14.36
N ILE A 360 -8.29 7.48 15.04
CA ILE A 360 -7.80 8.83 14.90
C ILE A 360 -6.34 8.75 14.43
N GLN A 361 -6.03 9.39 13.32
CA GLN A 361 -4.68 9.51 12.79
C GLN A 361 -4.41 10.96 12.43
N LEU A 362 -3.30 11.50 12.91
CA LEU A 362 -2.87 12.85 12.58
C LEU A 362 -2.32 12.87 11.14
N PRO A 363 -2.64 13.90 10.33
CA PRO A 363 -2.22 13.98 8.92
C PRO A 363 -0.79 14.50 8.75
N CYS A 364 0.11 14.12 9.65
CA CYS A 364 1.52 14.46 9.62
C CYS A 364 2.37 13.26 10.05
N GLU A 365 3.65 13.33 9.78
CA GLU A 365 4.66 12.38 10.23
C GLU A 365 5.27 12.85 11.55
N TRP A 366 5.65 11.91 12.40
CA TRP A 366 6.47 12.18 13.57
C TRP A 366 7.95 12.14 13.19
N SER A 367 8.72 13.08 13.73
CA SER A 367 10.18 13.07 13.70
C SER A 367 10.70 13.35 15.11
N ASP A 368 11.77 12.69 15.48
CA ASP A 368 12.55 12.95 16.71
C ASP A 368 13.66 14.00 16.48
N GLU A 369 13.80 14.48 15.24
CA GLU A 369 14.72 15.56 14.92
C GLU A 369 14.21 16.88 15.52
N ASP A 370 15.14 17.64 16.09
CA ASP A 370 14.87 19.00 16.57
C ASP A 370 14.75 19.94 15.37
N ILE A 371 13.50 20.24 15.01
CA ILE A 371 13.18 21.09 13.86
C ILE A 371 13.02 22.53 14.35
N ASP A 372 13.86 23.42 13.84
CA ASP A 372 13.73 24.87 14.10
C ASP A 372 12.39 25.39 13.54
N THR A 373 11.58 26.01 14.42
CA THR A 373 10.23 26.50 14.10
C THR A 373 10.08 28.01 14.33
N PRO A 374 10.97 28.86 13.76
CA PRO A 374 11.03 30.29 14.12
C PRO A 374 9.74 31.05 13.84
N VAL A 375 8.96 30.67 12.83
CA VAL A 375 7.68 31.29 12.50
C VAL A 375 6.63 30.97 13.55
N PHE A 376 6.57 29.69 13.98
CA PHE A 376 5.65 29.24 15.02
C PHE A 376 6.02 29.85 16.37
N ASP A 377 7.30 29.88 16.73
CA ASP A 377 7.78 30.44 18.00
C ASP A 377 7.48 31.93 18.07
N SER A 378 7.81 32.68 17.03
CA SER A 378 7.47 34.12 16.95
C SER A 378 5.96 34.38 17.02
N TYR A 379 5.15 33.52 16.39
CA TYR A 379 3.70 33.58 16.47
C TYR A 379 3.22 33.35 17.91
N MET A 380 3.73 32.32 18.59
CA MET A 380 3.37 31.98 19.97
C MET A 380 3.75 33.11 20.92
N ASP A 381 4.96 33.68 20.78
CA ASP A 381 5.41 34.83 21.56
C ASP A 381 4.51 36.05 21.35
N THR A 382 4.06 36.29 20.12
CA THR A 382 3.17 37.40 19.79
C THR A 382 1.80 37.23 20.42
N ILE A 383 1.14 36.07 20.31
CA ILE A 383 -0.22 35.87 20.84
C ILE A 383 -0.28 35.78 22.37
N THR A 384 0.84 35.39 22.99
CA THR A 384 0.95 35.33 24.46
C THR A 384 1.58 36.60 25.07
N ASN A 385 2.00 37.55 24.23
CA ASN A 385 2.76 38.74 24.65
C ASN A 385 4.02 38.38 25.46
N GLY A 386 4.69 37.25 25.08
CA GLY A 386 5.87 36.74 25.76
C GLY A 386 5.62 36.13 27.15
N ASP A 387 4.37 35.86 27.52
CA ASP A 387 4.04 35.16 28.75
C ASP A 387 4.24 33.66 28.60
N GLU A 388 5.32 33.14 29.18
CA GLU A 388 5.70 31.74 29.11
C GLU A 388 4.67 30.80 29.76
N MET A 389 3.95 31.22 30.79
CA MET A 389 2.91 30.39 31.41
C MET A 389 1.71 30.23 30.48
N VAL A 390 1.33 31.30 29.79
CA VAL A 390 0.25 31.24 28.79
C VAL A 390 0.70 30.40 27.59
N LYS A 391 1.93 30.58 27.15
CA LYS A 391 2.52 29.74 26.05
C LYS A 391 2.48 28.26 26.41
N GLN A 392 2.94 27.90 27.59
CA GLN A 392 2.90 26.55 28.10
C GLN A 392 1.47 26.00 28.16
N LEU A 393 0.51 26.76 28.68
CA LEU A 393 -0.90 26.37 28.73
C LEU A 393 -1.47 26.07 27.34
N LEU A 394 -1.14 26.89 26.34
CA LEU A 394 -1.58 26.65 24.97
C LEU A 394 -0.94 25.39 24.36
N MET A 395 0.33 25.13 24.62
CA MET A 395 1.03 23.93 24.19
C MET A 395 0.45 22.66 24.84
N GLU A 396 0.16 22.71 26.14
CA GLU A 396 -0.51 21.62 26.86
C GLU A 396 -1.91 21.36 26.30
N PHE A 397 -2.67 22.39 25.96
CA PHE A 397 -3.97 22.26 25.33
C PHE A 397 -3.86 21.59 23.94
N ILE A 398 -2.88 21.99 23.13
CA ILE A 398 -2.58 21.34 21.85
C ILE A 398 -2.25 19.86 22.07
N GLY A 399 -1.39 19.56 23.05
CA GLY A 399 -1.03 18.19 23.44
C GLY A 399 -2.25 17.33 23.77
N VAL A 400 -3.19 17.86 24.57
CA VAL A 400 -4.46 17.17 24.86
C VAL A 400 -5.29 16.93 23.59
N CYS A 401 -5.35 17.90 22.69
CA CYS A 401 -6.10 17.77 21.44
C CYS A 401 -5.58 16.63 20.55
N ILE A 402 -4.26 16.45 20.45
CA ILE A 402 -3.63 15.43 19.59
C ILE A 402 -3.51 14.06 20.26
N SER A 403 -3.60 13.97 21.59
CA SER A 403 -3.51 12.71 22.35
C SER A 403 -4.86 11.99 22.41
N ASN A 404 -4.85 10.73 22.90
CA ASN A 404 -6.08 9.97 23.17
C ASN A 404 -6.73 10.29 24.54
N VAL A 405 -6.16 11.19 25.32
CA VAL A 405 -6.71 11.62 26.61
C VAL A 405 -8.15 12.13 26.43
N LYS A 406 -9.07 11.63 27.24
CA LYS A 406 -10.47 12.03 27.17
C LYS A 406 -10.63 13.45 27.70
N GLY A 407 -11.14 14.37 26.88
CA GLY A 407 -11.23 15.81 27.20
C GLY A 407 -11.97 16.12 28.50
N TRP A 408 -13.02 15.36 28.85
CA TRP A 408 -13.78 15.51 30.09
C TRP A 408 -12.93 15.31 31.36
N ARG A 409 -11.81 14.55 31.27
CA ARG A 409 -10.88 14.37 32.41
C ARG A 409 -10.22 15.68 32.81
N MET A 410 -10.03 16.59 31.86
CA MET A 410 -9.49 17.93 32.14
C MET A 410 -10.50 18.82 32.84
N LYS A 411 -11.79 18.56 32.69
CA LYS A 411 -12.91 19.37 33.24
C LYS A 411 -12.81 20.86 32.87
N LYS A 412 -12.28 21.16 31.69
CA LYS A 412 -11.98 22.49 31.22
C LYS A 412 -12.29 22.65 29.74
N ALA A 413 -12.52 23.88 29.33
CA ALA A 413 -12.55 24.33 27.95
C ALA A 413 -11.67 25.56 27.81
N LEU A 414 -11.03 25.72 26.67
CA LEU A 414 -10.18 26.88 26.38
C LEU A 414 -11.03 27.99 25.76
N PHE A 415 -11.01 29.18 26.35
CA PHE A 415 -11.61 30.42 25.83
C PHE A 415 -10.52 31.41 25.55
N LEU A 416 -10.36 31.81 24.29
CA LEU A 416 -9.42 32.81 23.84
C LEU A 416 -10.14 34.17 23.80
N VAL A 417 -9.83 35.05 24.71
CA VAL A 417 -10.44 36.38 24.84
C VAL A 417 -9.42 37.44 24.46
N GLY A 418 -9.82 38.42 23.66
CA GLY A 418 -8.95 39.51 23.22
C GLY A 418 -9.56 40.28 22.05
N GLN A 419 -8.92 41.40 21.67
CA GLN A 419 -9.33 42.20 20.52
C GLN A 419 -9.34 41.45 19.21
N GLY A 420 -10.01 41.96 18.18
CA GLY A 420 -9.95 41.44 16.82
C GLY A 420 -8.51 41.40 16.30
N ASP A 421 -8.25 40.53 15.34
CA ASP A 421 -6.97 40.39 14.59
C ASP A 421 -5.72 40.10 15.45
N THR A 422 -5.90 39.52 16.64
CA THR A 422 -4.80 39.12 17.54
C THR A 422 -4.34 37.67 17.37
N GLY A 423 -4.69 36.98 16.27
CA GLY A 423 -4.22 35.63 15.97
C GLY A 423 -5.03 34.47 16.57
N LYS A 424 -6.06 34.72 17.39
CA LYS A 424 -6.87 33.66 18.06
C LYS A 424 -7.42 32.60 17.08
N SER A 425 -7.99 33.04 15.98
CA SER A 425 -8.52 32.14 14.95
C SER A 425 -7.44 31.35 14.22
N GLN A 426 -6.21 31.89 14.15
CA GLN A 426 -5.06 31.18 13.57
C GLN A 426 -4.64 30.02 14.46
N LEU A 427 -4.64 30.17 15.79
CA LEU A 427 -4.35 29.09 16.73
C LEU A 427 -5.36 27.93 16.55
N LYS A 428 -6.66 28.26 16.50
CA LYS A 428 -7.69 27.27 16.24
C LYS A 428 -7.45 26.54 14.92
N SER A 429 -7.19 27.29 13.83
CA SER A 429 -6.92 26.71 12.50
C SER A 429 -5.66 25.85 12.47
N LEU A 430 -4.64 26.18 13.25
CA LEU A 430 -3.45 25.36 13.42
C LEU A 430 -3.80 23.99 14.02
N VAL A 431 -4.55 24.01 15.14
CA VAL A 431 -4.96 22.76 15.80
C VAL A 431 -5.86 21.92 14.91
N GLU A 432 -6.78 22.53 14.18
CA GLU A 432 -7.64 21.85 13.20
C GLU A 432 -6.83 21.16 12.08
N ARG A 433 -5.77 21.81 11.61
CA ARG A 433 -4.85 21.22 10.61
C ARG A 433 -4.05 20.05 11.18
N LEU A 434 -3.56 20.18 12.43
CA LEU A 434 -2.87 19.10 13.13
C LEU A 434 -3.78 17.86 13.29
N LEU A 435 -5.05 18.09 13.65
CA LEU A 435 -6.03 17.03 13.85
C LEU A 435 -6.47 16.37 12.52
N GLY A 436 -6.52 17.14 11.44
CA GLY A 436 -7.03 16.69 10.17
C GLY A 436 -8.56 16.63 10.09
N ARG A 437 -9.08 16.53 8.87
CA ARG A 437 -10.51 16.48 8.60
C ARG A 437 -11.15 15.24 9.25
N GLY A 438 -12.32 15.44 9.86
CA GLY A 438 -13.07 14.37 10.54
C GLY A 438 -12.77 14.26 12.03
N ASN A 439 -11.66 14.83 12.52
CA ASN A 439 -11.31 14.81 13.93
C ASN A 439 -11.70 16.10 14.68
N PHE A 440 -12.22 17.10 13.98
CA PHE A 440 -12.72 18.32 14.58
C PHE A 440 -14.05 18.76 13.95
N ILE A 441 -14.79 19.58 14.68
CA ILE A 441 -16.01 20.24 14.22
C ILE A 441 -16.03 21.71 14.62
N GLY A 442 -16.39 22.58 13.65
CA GLY A 442 -16.71 23.98 13.92
C GLY A 442 -18.13 24.07 14.44
N ILE A 443 -18.31 24.33 15.73
CA ILE A 443 -19.61 24.42 16.39
C ILE A 443 -19.52 25.40 17.57
N ASP A 444 -20.53 26.27 17.74
CA ASP A 444 -20.59 27.15 18.86
C ASP A 444 -21.39 26.56 20.05
N LEU A 445 -21.33 27.24 21.21
CA LEU A 445 -22.04 26.76 22.40
C LEU A 445 -23.55 26.70 22.25
N LYS A 446 -24.15 27.60 21.44
CA LYS A 446 -25.59 27.60 21.19
C LYS A 446 -26.00 26.43 20.29
N GLU A 447 -25.16 26.10 19.32
CA GLU A 447 -25.35 24.96 18.47
C GLU A 447 -25.21 23.64 19.24
N ILE A 448 -24.24 23.57 20.20
CA ILE A 448 -24.10 22.40 21.10
C ILE A 448 -25.35 22.19 21.95
N GLU A 449 -25.98 23.24 22.44
CA GLU A 449 -27.23 23.15 23.22
C GLU A 449 -28.46 22.84 22.37
N SER A 450 -28.33 22.86 21.04
CA SER A 450 -29.43 22.49 20.14
C SER A 450 -29.72 20.98 20.15
N ARG A 451 -30.89 20.60 19.66
CA ARG A 451 -31.37 19.20 19.64
C ARG A 451 -30.36 18.20 19.08
N PHE A 452 -29.64 18.57 18.01
CA PHE A 452 -28.67 17.68 17.32
C PHE A 452 -27.19 18.03 17.64
N GLY A 453 -26.95 18.96 18.56
CA GLY A 453 -25.61 19.42 18.88
C GLY A 453 -24.73 18.32 19.45
N THR A 454 -25.28 17.49 20.34
CA THR A 454 -24.55 16.33 20.91
C THR A 454 -24.16 15.30 19.85
N GLY A 455 -25.05 15.05 18.89
CA GLY A 455 -24.75 14.16 17.74
C GLY A 455 -23.67 14.73 16.84
N ALA A 456 -23.61 16.05 16.69
CA ALA A 456 -22.61 16.70 15.85
C ALA A 456 -21.18 16.59 16.43
N VAL A 457 -21.03 16.67 17.77
CA VAL A 457 -19.72 16.55 18.42
C VAL A 457 -19.29 15.11 18.70
N TYR A 458 -20.18 14.15 18.49
CA TYR A 458 -19.87 12.76 18.73
C TYR A 458 -18.74 12.25 17.84
N GLY A 459 -17.75 11.61 18.45
CA GLY A 459 -16.59 11.04 17.73
C GLY A 459 -15.54 12.04 17.27
N THR A 460 -15.66 13.34 17.62
CA THR A 460 -14.65 14.35 17.31
C THR A 460 -13.67 14.56 18.45
N ARG A 461 -12.44 14.97 18.13
CA ARG A 461 -11.39 15.30 19.10
C ARG A 461 -11.49 16.74 19.60
N LEU A 462 -11.90 17.64 18.72
CA LEU A 462 -12.04 19.06 19.01
C LEU A 462 -13.39 19.55 18.50
N ALA A 463 -14.14 20.20 19.40
CA ALA A 463 -15.31 21.00 19.04
C ALA A 463 -15.01 22.47 19.41
N GLY A 464 -15.14 23.38 18.47
CA GLY A 464 -14.83 24.77 18.74
C GLY A 464 -15.33 25.74 17.69
N SER A 465 -15.56 26.99 18.08
CA SER A 465 -15.97 28.07 17.19
C SER A 465 -14.95 29.21 17.20
N SER A 466 -14.86 29.94 16.11
CA SER A 466 -14.09 31.20 16.05
C SER A 466 -14.86 32.35 16.64
N ASP A 467 -16.20 32.32 16.53
CA ASP A 467 -17.10 33.31 17.07
C ASP A 467 -18.10 32.66 18.03
N MET A 468 -18.39 33.30 19.14
CA MET A 468 -19.33 32.78 20.11
C MET A 468 -20.61 33.62 20.13
N SER A 469 -21.76 32.96 20.03
CA SER A 469 -23.05 33.55 20.36
C SER A 469 -23.14 33.77 21.85
N PHE A 470 -23.73 34.90 22.27
CA PHE A 470 -23.99 35.17 23.68
C PHE A 470 -25.04 34.17 24.22
N LEU A 471 -24.70 33.51 25.33
CA LEU A 471 -25.56 32.62 26.09
C LEU A 471 -25.48 32.93 27.58
N SER A 472 -26.57 32.77 28.30
CA SER A 472 -26.53 32.79 29.75
C SER A 472 -25.91 31.52 30.32
N VAL A 473 -25.33 31.59 31.51
CA VAL A 473 -24.74 30.41 32.17
C VAL A 473 -25.75 29.30 32.44
N ASP A 474 -27.04 29.66 32.62
CA ASP A 474 -28.11 28.69 32.87
C ASP A 474 -28.49 27.88 31.61
N GLU A 475 -28.20 28.41 30.43
CA GLU A 475 -28.46 27.76 29.13
C GLU A 475 -27.36 26.78 28.72
N LEU A 476 -26.21 26.70 29.43
CA LEU A 476 -25.06 25.85 29.11
C LEU A 476 -25.15 24.45 29.78
N LYS A 477 -26.31 23.79 29.72
CA LYS A 477 -26.54 22.52 30.39
C LYS A 477 -25.75 21.38 29.73
N THR A 478 -25.79 21.30 28.41
CA THR A 478 -25.10 20.26 27.64
C THR A 478 -23.59 20.45 27.74
N PHE A 479 -23.11 21.66 27.57
CA PHE A 479 -21.69 22.01 27.73
C PHE A 479 -21.15 21.61 29.11
N LYS A 480 -21.87 21.93 30.19
CA LYS A 480 -21.47 21.55 31.57
C LYS A 480 -21.37 20.02 31.73
N LYS A 481 -22.30 19.26 31.16
CA LYS A 481 -22.28 17.79 31.17
C LYS A 481 -21.10 17.25 30.37
N MET A 482 -20.83 17.79 29.18
CA MET A 482 -19.70 17.38 28.34
C MET A 482 -18.37 17.59 29.05
N THR A 483 -18.16 18.76 29.64
CA THR A 483 -16.93 19.06 30.38
C THR A 483 -16.85 18.34 31.73
N GLY A 484 -17.99 18.01 32.32
CA GLY A 484 -18.08 17.28 33.60
C GLY A 484 -17.87 15.77 33.46
N GLY A 485 -18.04 15.20 32.28
CA GLY A 485 -17.98 13.76 32.02
C GLY A 485 -19.29 13.02 32.29
N ASP A 486 -20.41 13.75 32.34
CA ASP A 486 -21.73 13.15 32.49
C ASP A 486 -22.16 12.47 31.17
N SER A 487 -22.94 11.42 31.31
CA SER A 487 -23.55 10.74 30.14
C SER A 487 -24.50 11.68 29.42
N LEU A 488 -24.36 11.75 28.10
CA LEU A 488 -25.18 12.52 27.19
C LEU A 488 -25.88 11.61 26.18
N PHE A 489 -27.12 11.95 25.89
CA PHE A 489 -27.83 11.34 24.79
C PHE A 489 -27.46 12.07 23.48
N ALA A 490 -27.00 11.34 22.48
CA ALA A 490 -26.70 11.89 21.17
C ALA A 490 -27.88 11.63 20.21
N GLU A 491 -28.45 12.70 19.66
CA GLU A 491 -29.45 12.62 18.59
C GLU A 491 -28.79 12.96 17.25
N PHE A 492 -29.01 12.09 16.25
CA PHE A 492 -28.47 12.30 14.91
C PHE A 492 -29.57 12.73 13.94
N LYS A 493 -29.24 13.65 13.03
CA LYS A 493 -30.18 14.16 12.03
C LYS A 493 -30.44 13.08 10.97
N GLY A 494 -31.72 12.72 10.82
CA GLY A 494 -32.14 11.76 9.76
C GLY A 494 -32.16 10.29 10.18
N GLN A 495 -32.08 10.01 11.47
CA GLN A 495 -32.23 8.66 12.06
C GLN A 495 -33.45 8.56 12.95
#